data_6751e798d4931b3a187ba32f4fcec09c
#
_entry.id   6751e798d4931b3a187ba32f4fcec09c
#
_cell.length_a   1.000
_cell.length_b   1.000
_cell.length_c   1.000
_cell.angle_alpha   90.00
_cell.angle_beta   90.00
_cell.angle_gamma   90.00
#
_symmetry.space_group_name_H-M   'P 1'
#
loop_
_entity.id
_entity.type
_entity.pdbx_description
1 polymer ?
#
loop_
_entity_poly.entity_id
_entity_poly.type
_entity_poly.pdbx_seq_one_letter_code
_entity_poly.pdbx_strand_id
1 'polypeptide(L)'
;MMTPSASHTNLSTHERYMRRCLHLASHGLGRVKPNPMVGCVIVQGEEVIAEGYHQCHGQWHAERNAILHCPCPERLEGSTLYVNLEPCSHHGLTPPCADLIVERRIGRVVVCNDDPNPRVNGLGYRRLEEAGIEVTRHVLEEEGRWLNRRFFTFQEQQRPYVILKWAESADGYMAPNYQPYWITRPYLKMLSHKWRTEEAAILVGAGTYRADHPQLTARLWKGQNPLRIVLGEVDAPEGWLQLPHQSIADTLHTLYERNIQSLIVEGGRKILDAFIHSGLYDEVRILRGDAHYGAGLKAPHPDSLTINPSNIHYYV
;
A
#
# COMPACT_ATOMS: atom_id res chain seq x y z
N MET A 1 -25.66 29.13 16.77
CA MET A 1 -25.54 28.08 15.74
C MET A 1 -24.73 28.64 14.59
N MET A 2 -23.44 28.39 14.57
CA MET A 2 -22.57 28.75 13.43
C MET A 2 -22.26 27.45 12.69
N THR A 3 -22.76 27.34 11.47
CA THR A 3 -22.40 26.27 10.54
C THR A 3 -20.94 26.46 10.14
N PRO A 4 -20.09 25.41 10.16
CA PRO A 4 -18.74 25.54 9.60
C PRO A 4 -18.86 25.68 8.10
N SER A 5 -18.41 26.81 7.57
CA SER A 5 -18.17 27.07 6.17
C SER A 5 -17.12 26.07 5.67
N ALA A 6 -17.54 25.11 4.87
CA ALA A 6 -16.63 24.29 4.08
C ALA A 6 -15.92 25.24 3.09
N SER A 7 -14.66 25.55 3.36
CA SER A 7 -13.80 26.24 2.40
C SER A 7 -13.60 25.30 1.22
N HIS A 8 -14.34 25.52 0.13
CA HIS A 8 -14.02 24.97 -1.18
C HIS A 8 -12.67 25.56 -1.61
N THR A 9 -11.57 24.90 -1.26
CA THR A 9 -10.27 25.18 -1.87
C THR A 9 -10.43 24.92 -3.37
N ASN A 10 -10.34 26.00 -4.18
CA ASN A 10 -10.30 25.89 -5.64
C ASN A 10 -9.04 25.10 -6.02
N LEU A 11 -9.20 23.81 -6.29
CA LEU A 11 -8.14 22.95 -6.77
C LEU A 11 -7.65 23.47 -8.13
N SER A 12 -6.33 23.50 -8.33
CA SER A 12 -5.79 23.76 -9.66
C SER A 12 -6.24 22.66 -10.63
N THR A 13 -6.29 22.98 -11.92
CA THR A 13 -6.67 22.00 -12.95
C THR A 13 -5.80 20.76 -12.89
N HIS A 14 -4.50 20.90 -12.61
CA HIS A 14 -3.58 19.76 -12.48
C HIS A 14 -3.90 18.90 -11.26
N GLU A 15 -4.21 19.49 -10.12
CA GLU A 15 -4.60 18.72 -8.92
C GLU A 15 -5.89 17.93 -9.12
N ARG A 16 -6.88 18.52 -9.82
CA ARG A 16 -8.14 17.82 -10.12
C ARG A 16 -7.92 16.53 -10.90
N TYR A 17 -7.14 16.58 -11.98
CA TYR A 17 -6.86 15.38 -12.80
C TYR A 17 -5.90 14.43 -12.10
N MET A 18 -4.94 14.92 -11.32
CA MET A 18 -4.05 14.07 -10.55
C MET A 18 -4.80 13.32 -9.44
N ARG A 19 -5.76 13.94 -8.74
CA ARG A 19 -6.65 13.21 -7.80
C ARG A 19 -7.44 12.12 -8.49
N ARG A 20 -7.84 12.33 -9.74
CA ARG A 20 -8.48 11.27 -10.53
C ARG A 20 -7.52 10.13 -10.83
N CYS A 21 -6.25 10.40 -11.17
CA CYS A 21 -5.21 9.38 -11.33
C CYS A 21 -5.01 8.58 -10.04
N LEU A 22 -4.88 9.24 -8.88
CA LEU A 22 -4.72 8.59 -7.59
C LEU A 22 -5.94 7.71 -7.23
N HIS A 23 -7.15 8.18 -7.53
CA HIS A 23 -8.36 7.38 -7.33
C HIS A 23 -8.36 6.12 -8.21
N LEU A 24 -8.06 6.24 -9.51
CA LEU A 24 -7.93 5.10 -10.43
C LEU A 24 -6.85 4.12 -9.95
N ALA A 25 -5.68 4.63 -9.57
CA ALA A 25 -4.57 3.84 -9.05
C ALA A 25 -4.98 2.99 -7.84
N SER A 26 -5.82 3.52 -6.93
CA SER A 26 -6.28 2.83 -5.72
C SER A 26 -7.04 1.53 -6.01
N HIS A 27 -7.63 1.37 -7.20
CA HIS A 27 -8.29 0.13 -7.62
C HIS A 27 -7.30 -1.04 -7.82
N GLY A 28 -5.99 -0.76 -7.93
CA GLY A 28 -4.93 -1.76 -8.00
C GLY A 28 -4.54 -2.37 -6.64
N LEU A 29 -5.04 -1.83 -5.52
CA LEU A 29 -4.64 -2.26 -4.18
C LEU A 29 -4.83 -3.77 -3.98
N GLY A 30 -3.78 -4.43 -3.49
CA GLY A 30 -3.74 -5.87 -3.25
C GLY A 30 -3.55 -6.73 -4.51
N ARG A 31 -3.67 -6.17 -5.72
CA ARG A 31 -3.65 -6.91 -7.00
C ARG A 31 -2.37 -6.71 -7.81
N VAL A 32 -1.74 -5.55 -7.67
CA VAL A 32 -0.58 -5.17 -8.49
C VAL A 32 0.76 -5.55 -7.88
N LYS A 33 0.78 -6.01 -6.61
CA LYS A 33 2.02 -6.41 -5.90
C LYS A 33 2.91 -7.32 -6.76
N PRO A 34 4.21 -7.11 -6.85
CA PRO A 34 5.03 -6.08 -6.17
C PRO A 34 5.11 -4.73 -6.90
N ASN A 35 4.34 -4.48 -7.95
CA ASN A 35 4.33 -3.21 -8.67
C ASN A 35 3.63 -2.10 -7.87
N PRO A 36 3.95 -0.82 -8.13
CA PRO A 36 3.21 0.32 -7.59
C PRO A 36 1.79 0.38 -8.17
N MET A 37 0.89 1.03 -7.43
CA MET A 37 -0.43 1.40 -7.92
C MET A 37 -0.31 2.63 -8.80
N VAL A 38 -0.66 2.49 -10.09
CA VAL A 38 -0.56 3.57 -11.07
C VAL A 38 -1.92 3.78 -11.76
N GLY A 39 -2.31 5.04 -11.91
CA GLY A 39 -3.47 5.50 -12.65
C GLY A 39 -3.07 6.58 -13.65
N CYS A 40 -3.77 6.64 -14.75
CA CYS A 40 -3.52 7.56 -15.85
C CYS A 40 -4.81 8.18 -16.33
N VAL A 41 -4.77 9.48 -16.62
CA VAL A 41 -5.88 10.25 -17.22
C VAL A 41 -5.32 11.05 -18.39
N ILE A 42 -5.97 11.01 -19.55
CA ILE A 42 -5.59 11.78 -20.74
C ILE A 42 -6.67 12.81 -21.03
N VAL A 43 -6.24 14.06 -21.22
CA VAL A 43 -7.12 15.22 -21.36
C VAL A 43 -6.79 15.98 -22.64
N GLN A 44 -7.82 16.34 -23.42
CA GLN A 44 -7.70 17.22 -24.57
C GLN A 44 -8.56 18.47 -24.34
N GLY A 45 -7.91 19.63 -24.19
CA GLY A 45 -8.58 20.81 -23.67
C GLY A 45 -9.01 20.64 -22.21
N GLU A 46 -10.30 20.63 -21.94
CA GLU A 46 -10.88 20.34 -20.62
C GLU A 46 -11.56 18.97 -20.52
N GLU A 47 -11.61 18.23 -21.64
CA GLU A 47 -12.29 16.95 -21.74
C GLU A 47 -11.35 15.79 -21.43
N VAL A 48 -11.79 14.86 -20.55
CA VAL A 48 -11.11 13.58 -20.33
C VAL A 48 -11.45 12.65 -21.49
N ILE A 49 -10.46 12.31 -22.31
CA ILE A 49 -10.62 11.45 -23.48
C ILE A 49 -10.27 9.99 -23.25
N ALA A 50 -9.44 9.69 -22.22
CA ALA A 50 -9.13 8.32 -21.84
C ALA A 50 -8.69 8.23 -20.37
N GLU A 51 -8.93 7.08 -19.78
CA GLU A 51 -8.49 6.74 -18.42
C GLU A 51 -7.97 5.28 -18.36
N GLY A 52 -7.04 5.03 -17.46
CA GLY A 52 -6.52 3.68 -17.25
C GLY A 52 -5.87 3.56 -15.88
N TYR A 53 -5.69 2.33 -15.41
CA TYR A 53 -4.89 2.04 -14.23
C TYR A 53 -4.21 0.69 -14.38
N HIS A 54 -3.15 0.46 -13.61
CA HIS A 54 -2.50 -0.84 -13.54
C HIS A 54 -3.40 -1.82 -12.78
N GLN A 55 -3.95 -2.82 -13.46
CA GLN A 55 -5.03 -3.66 -12.93
C GLN A 55 -4.51 -4.86 -12.14
N CYS A 56 -3.40 -5.45 -12.58
CA CYS A 56 -2.84 -6.65 -11.97
C CYS A 56 -1.36 -6.79 -12.37
N HIS A 57 -0.56 -7.38 -11.49
CA HIS A 57 0.84 -7.72 -11.79
C HIS A 57 0.96 -8.52 -13.11
N GLY A 58 1.94 -8.15 -13.93
CA GLY A 58 2.19 -8.77 -15.24
C GLY A 58 1.31 -8.27 -16.38
N GLN A 59 0.31 -7.43 -16.11
CA GLN A 59 -0.53 -6.79 -17.12
C GLN A 59 -0.01 -5.39 -17.51
N TRP A 60 -0.69 -4.73 -18.43
CA TRP A 60 -0.34 -3.40 -18.93
C TRP A 60 -0.32 -2.35 -17.83
N HIS A 61 0.63 -1.41 -17.95
CA HIS A 61 0.69 -0.23 -17.11
C HIS A 61 -0.47 0.73 -17.38
N ALA A 62 -0.69 1.68 -16.49
CA ALA A 62 -1.83 2.59 -16.54
C ALA A 62 -1.86 3.43 -17.83
N GLU A 63 -0.70 3.97 -18.23
CA GLU A 63 -0.55 4.78 -19.44
C GLU A 63 -0.90 3.96 -20.68
N ARG A 64 -0.39 2.74 -20.77
CA ARG A 64 -0.69 1.83 -21.87
C ARG A 64 -2.17 1.46 -21.91
N ASN A 65 -2.78 1.21 -20.75
CA ASN A 65 -4.21 0.97 -20.65
C ASN A 65 -5.03 2.17 -21.15
N ALA A 66 -4.69 3.39 -20.71
CA ALA A 66 -5.38 4.61 -21.14
C ALA A 66 -5.22 4.86 -22.65
N ILE A 67 -3.99 4.78 -23.17
CA ILE A 67 -3.67 5.08 -24.57
C ILE A 67 -4.32 4.08 -25.53
N LEU A 68 -4.17 2.77 -25.26
CA LEU A 68 -4.64 1.73 -26.18
C LEU A 68 -6.15 1.51 -26.16
N HIS A 69 -6.84 1.93 -25.09
CA HIS A 69 -8.31 1.89 -25.00
C HIS A 69 -8.95 3.27 -25.22
N CYS A 70 -8.18 4.27 -25.69
CA CYS A 70 -8.75 5.58 -26.02
C CYS A 70 -9.77 5.44 -27.14
N PRO A 71 -11.05 5.85 -26.95
CA PRO A 71 -12.10 5.73 -27.97
C PRO A 71 -11.89 6.66 -29.17
N CYS A 72 -11.02 7.68 -29.04
CA CYS A 72 -10.69 8.68 -30.05
C CYS A 72 -9.16 8.84 -30.16
N PRO A 73 -8.43 7.84 -30.71
CA PRO A 73 -6.97 7.83 -30.71
C PRO A 73 -6.35 8.99 -31.52
N GLU A 74 -7.07 9.59 -32.47
CA GLU A 74 -6.67 10.78 -33.20
C GLU A 74 -6.56 12.03 -32.33
N ARG A 75 -7.19 12.03 -31.17
CA ARG A 75 -7.15 13.14 -30.19
C ARG A 75 -6.01 13.02 -29.18
N LEU A 76 -5.23 11.95 -29.24
CA LEU A 76 -4.07 11.77 -28.38
C LEU A 76 -2.95 12.76 -28.70
N GLU A 77 -2.76 13.11 -29.98
CA GLU A 77 -1.75 14.08 -30.39
C GLU A 77 -2.03 15.47 -29.78
N GLY A 78 -0.99 16.03 -29.13
CA GLY A 78 -1.09 17.32 -28.43
C GLY A 78 -1.90 17.32 -27.15
N SER A 79 -2.42 16.17 -26.68
CA SER A 79 -3.13 16.05 -25.40
C SER A 79 -2.22 16.16 -24.19
N THR A 80 -2.79 16.28 -22.99
CA THR A 80 -2.07 16.23 -21.71
C THR A 80 -2.34 14.90 -21.02
N LEU A 81 -1.27 14.16 -20.68
CA LEU A 81 -1.33 12.91 -19.93
C LEU A 81 -0.97 13.18 -18.46
N TYR A 82 -1.83 12.77 -17.55
CA TYR A 82 -1.61 12.78 -16.11
C TYR A 82 -1.32 11.35 -15.64
N VAL A 83 -0.30 11.18 -14.80
CA VAL A 83 0.07 9.87 -14.22
C VAL A 83 0.68 10.06 -12.84
N ASN A 84 0.34 9.20 -11.89
CA ASN A 84 0.80 9.39 -10.50
C ASN A 84 2.22 8.86 -10.22
N LEU A 85 2.92 8.31 -11.20
CA LEU A 85 4.32 7.88 -11.08
C LEU A 85 5.04 8.13 -12.40
N GLU A 86 6.36 8.39 -12.35
CA GLU A 86 7.21 8.58 -13.54
C GLU A 86 7.00 7.45 -14.56
N PRO A 87 6.72 7.75 -15.85
CA PRO A 87 6.59 6.76 -16.90
C PRO A 87 7.87 5.95 -17.08
N CYS A 88 7.77 4.63 -17.09
CA CYS A 88 8.94 3.76 -17.25
C CYS A 88 9.62 3.93 -18.62
N SER A 89 10.97 3.86 -18.63
CA SER A 89 11.82 3.97 -19.82
C SER A 89 12.56 2.67 -20.18
N HIS A 90 12.46 1.64 -19.33
CA HIS A 90 13.12 0.35 -19.56
C HIS A 90 12.13 -0.71 -20.05
N HIS A 91 12.65 -1.67 -20.81
CA HIS A 91 11.90 -2.86 -21.20
C HIS A 91 11.77 -3.82 -20.00
N GLY A 92 10.56 -4.02 -19.54
CA GLY A 92 10.20 -5.03 -18.55
C GLY A 92 9.37 -6.15 -19.19
N LEU A 93 8.30 -6.56 -18.53
CA LEU A 93 7.31 -7.47 -19.11
C LEU A 93 6.52 -6.80 -20.25
N THR A 94 6.49 -5.47 -20.29
CA THR A 94 5.86 -4.66 -21.33
C THR A 94 6.87 -3.64 -21.87
N PRO A 95 6.71 -3.17 -23.13
CA PRO A 95 7.52 -2.08 -23.66
C PRO A 95 7.37 -0.79 -22.84
N PRO A 96 8.38 0.11 -22.83
CA PRO A 96 8.38 1.35 -22.06
C PRO A 96 7.16 2.22 -22.33
N CYS A 97 6.57 2.78 -21.26
CA CYS A 97 5.46 3.72 -21.40
C CYS A 97 5.91 5.06 -21.98
N ALA A 98 7.11 5.53 -21.65
CA ALA A 98 7.68 6.76 -22.21
C ALA A 98 7.75 6.70 -23.75
N ASP A 99 8.17 5.57 -24.32
CA ASP A 99 8.22 5.41 -25.79
C ASP A 99 6.82 5.44 -26.42
N LEU A 100 5.81 4.82 -25.79
CA LEU A 100 4.45 4.88 -26.28
C LEU A 100 3.87 6.30 -26.22
N ILE A 101 4.17 7.07 -25.17
CA ILE A 101 3.77 8.47 -25.02
C ILE A 101 4.35 9.31 -26.17
N VAL A 102 5.65 9.12 -26.49
CA VAL A 102 6.33 9.78 -27.62
C VAL A 102 5.70 9.37 -28.95
N GLU A 103 5.49 8.05 -29.18
CA GLU A 103 4.88 7.53 -30.42
C GLU A 103 3.51 8.15 -30.69
N ARG A 104 2.71 8.38 -29.64
CA ARG A 104 1.35 8.98 -29.74
C ARG A 104 1.36 10.49 -29.77
N ARG A 105 2.55 11.13 -29.75
CA ARG A 105 2.73 12.59 -29.80
C ARG A 105 1.92 13.34 -28.74
N ILE A 106 1.87 12.77 -27.53
CA ILE A 106 1.29 13.46 -26.37
C ILE A 106 2.07 14.77 -26.17
N GLY A 107 1.37 15.90 -26.01
CA GLY A 107 2.02 17.22 -25.96
C GLY A 107 2.60 17.58 -24.59
N ARG A 108 2.00 17.08 -23.51
CA ARG A 108 2.40 17.35 -22.13
C ARG A 108 2.20 16.14 -21.24
N VAL A 109 3.10 15.94 -20.26
CA VAL A 109 2.98 14.93 -19.21
C VAL A 109 3.04 15.60 -17.83
N VAL A 110 2.06 15.32 -16.98
CA VAL A 110 1.98 15.81 -15.60
C VAL A 110 2.10 14.62 -14.65
N VAL A 111 3.09 14.69 -13.76
CA VAL A 111 3.48 13.56 -12.89
C VAL A 111 3.34 13.93 -11.41
N CYS A 112 2.91 12.97 -10.59
CA CYS A 112 2.79 13.13 -9.14
C CYS A 112 4.14 12.87 -8.45
N ASN A 113 4.71 11.67 -8.64
CA ASN A 113 5.95 11.26 -7.98
C ASN A 113 7.00 10.77 -8.98
N ASP A 114 8.26 11.03 -8.66
CA ASP A 114 9.40 10.38 -9.30
C ASP A 114 9.43 8.88 -8.91
N ASP A 115 9.94 8.03 -9.78
CA ASP A 115 10.16 6.64 -9.43
C ASP A 115 11.46 6.49 -8.61
N PRO A 116 11.41 5.97 -7.37
CA PRO A 116 12.59 5.81 -6.53
C PRO A 116 13.55 4.71 -7.02
N ASN A 117 13.13 3.87 -7.98
CA ASN A 117 13.96 2.81 -8.51
C ASN A 117 15.12 3.41 -9.35
N PRO A 118 16.40 3.18 -8.99
CA PRO A 118 17.55 3.74 -9.73
C PRO A 118 17.59 3.39 -11.23
N ARG A 119 16.88 2.33 -11.64
CA ARG A 119 16.78 1.93 -13.06
C ARG A 119 15.76 2.76 -13.85
N VAL A 120 14.95 3.57 -13.18
CA VAL A 120 13.91 4.41 -13.79
C VAL A 120 14.17 5.88 -13.54
N ASN A 121 14.51 6.22 -12.30
CA ASN A 121 14.64 7.59 -11.79
C ASN A 121 15.24 8.59 -12.77
N GLY A 122 14.41 9.49 -13.29
CA GLY A 122 14.75 10.55 -14.23
C GLY A 122 14.97 10.10 -15.69
N LEU A 123 15.00 8.80 -16.00
CA LEU A 123 15.19 8.31 -17.36
C LEU A 123 13.92 8.45 -18.20
N GLY A 124 12.75 8.25 -17.58
CA GLY A 124 11.45 8.48 -18.21
C GLY A 124 11.28 9.94 -18.62
N TYR A 125 11.58 10.86 -17.71
CA TYR A 125 11.53 12.30 -17.99
C TYR A 125 12.47 12.72 -19.11
N ARG A 126 13.74 12.29 -19.05
CA ARG A 126 14.72 12.59 -20.09
C ARG A 126 14.22 12.13 -21.46
N ARG A 127 13.66 10.94 -21.55
CA ARG A 127 13.13 10.40 -22.80
C ARG A 127 11.98 11.24 -23.37
N LEU A 128 11.11 11.76 -22.50
CA LEU A 128 9.99 12.65 -22.88
C LEU A 128 10.51 14.03 -23.30
N GLU A 129 11.41 14.64 -22.52
CA GLU A 129 11.97 15.97 -22.76
C GLU A 129 12.81 16.00 -24.06
N GLU A 130 13.60 14.95 -24.34
CA GLU A 130 14.34 14.78 -25.60
C GLU A 130 13.41 14.71 -26.84
N ALA A 131 12.19 14.25 -26.66
CA ALA A 131 11.15 14.23 -27.69
C ALA A 131 10.36 15.54 -27.79
N GLY A 132 10.69 16.57 -26.99
CA GLY A 132 10.03 17.86 -26.97
C GLY A 132 8.70 17.89 -26.19
N ILE A 133 8.44 16.89 -25.36
CA ILE A 133 7.23 16.82 -24.52
C ILE A 133 7.47 17.62 -23.25
N GLU A 134 6.55 18.55 -22.93
CA GLU A 134 6.60 19.31 -21.69
C GLU A 134 6.29 18.42 -20.48
N VAL A 135 7.14 18.47 -19.44
CA VAL A 135 6.94 17.68 -18.20
C VAL A 135 6.74 18.59 -17.01
N THR A 136 5.62 18.41 -16.30
CA THR A 136 5.33 19.03 -15.00
C THR A 136 5.38 17.96 -13.92
N ARG A 137 6.14 18.19 -12.84
CA ARG A 137 6.39 17.19 -11.78
C ARG A 137 5.81 17.62 -10.44
N HIS A 138 5.72 16.67 -9.49
CA HIS A 138 5.40 16.88 -8.07
C HIS A 138 3.99 17.44 -7.80
N VAL A 139 3.02 17.09 -8.65
CA VAL A 139 1.62 17.48 -8.43
C VAL A 139 0.97 16.49 -7.46
N LEU A 140 0.60 16.94 -6.25
CA LEU A 140 0.06 16.14 -5.14
C LEU A 140 1.05 15.03 -4.69
N GLU A 141 2.33 15.38 -4.57
CA GLU A 141 3.41 14.42 -4.27
C GLU A 141 3.17 13.67 -2.97
N GLU A 142 2.73 14.34 -1.90
CA GLU A 142 2.49 13.71 -0.60
C GLU A 142 1.35 12.68 -0.65
N GLU A 143 0.25 13.00 -1.33
CA GLU A 143 -0.87 12.08 -1.52
C GLU A 143 -0.47 10.87 -2.36
N GLY A 144 0.36 11.07 -3.39
CA GLY A 144 0.89 9.98 -4.22
C GLY A 144 1.84 9.07 -3.44
N ARG A 145 2.73 9.65 -2.63
CA ARG A 145 3.60 8.89 -1.72
C ARG A 145 2.79 8.08 -0.70
N TRP A 146 1.76 8.70 -0.11
CA TRP A 146 0.88 8.00 0.82
C TRP A 146 0.15 6.82 0.17
N LEU A 147 -0.38 7.00 -1.03
CA LEU A 147 -1.01 5.92 -1.79
C LEU A 147 -0.06 4.74 -2.00
N ASN A 148 1.16 5.03 -2.46
CA ASN A 148 2.19 4.04 -2.79
C ASN A 148 3.23 3.82 -1.66
N ARG A 149 2.89 4.13 -0.38
CA ARG A 149 3.83 4.05 0.74
C ARG A 149 4.54 2.70 0.88
N ARG A 150 3.87 1.60 0.53
CA ARG A 150 4.47 0.25 0.53
C ARG A 150 5.62 0.14 -0.48
N PHE A 151 5.38 0.67 -1.68
CA PHE A 151 6.37 0.69 -2.75
C PHE A 151 7.55 1.60 -2.41
N PHE A 152 7.28 2.83 -1.95
CA PHE A 152 8.33 3.79 -1.57
C PHE A 152 9.18 3.27 -0.41
N THR A 153 8.58 2.78 0.67
CA THR A 153 9.33 2.18 1.80
C THR A 153 10.21 1.03 1.33
N PHE A 154 9.68 0.15 0.49
CA PHE A 154 10.43 -0.99 -0.03
C PHE A 154 11.65 -0.58 -0.86
N GLN A 155 11.50 0.39 -1.74
CA GLN A 155 12.58 0.85 -2.61
C GLN A 155 13.61 1.72 -1.87
N GLU A 156 13.16 2.63 -1.02
CA GLU A 156 14.01 3.61 -0.35
C GLU A 156 14.68 3.08 0.92
N GLN A 157 13.95 2.25 1.71
CA GLN A 157 14.41 1.74 2.99
C GLN A 157 14.86 0.28 2.96
N GLN A 158 14.73 -0.39 1.79
CA GLN A 158 15.12 -1.80 1.59
C GLN A 158 14.51 -2.75 2.62
N ARG A 159 13.27 -2.50 2.98
CA ARG A 159 12.46 -3.35 3.87
C ARG A 159 10.97 -3.29 3.49
N PRO A 160 10.15 -4.26 3.92
CA PRO A 160 8.70 -4.15 3.84
C PRO A 160 8.17 -2.93 4.60
N TYR A 161 7.05 -2.36 4.11
CA TYR A 161 6.18 -1.50 4.90
C TYR A 161 5.48 -2.33 5.97
N VAL A 162 5.61 -1.97 7.25
CA VAL A 162 5.17 -2.78 8.38
C VAL A 162 3.96 -2.16 9.06
N ILE A 163 2.89 -2.95 9.18
CA ILE A 163 1.66 -2.59 9.88
C ILE A 163 1.55 -3.46 11.14
N LEU A 164 1.56 -2.86 12.31
CA LEU A 164 1.22 -3.55 13.54
C LEU A 164 -0.30 -3.53 13.72
N LYS A 165 -0.88 -4.70 13.97
CA LYS A 165 -2.33 -4.79 14.17
C LYS A 165 -2.67 -5.68 15.36
N TRP A 166 -3.52 -5.19 16.23
CA TRP A 166 -4.08 -6.00 17.30
C TRP A 166 -5.54 -5.65 17.57
N ALA A 167 -6.20 -6.51 18.33
CA ALA A 167 -7.50 -6.25 18.92
C ALA A 167 -7.36 -6.11 20.43
N GLU A 168 -8.08 -5.16 21.03
CA GLU A 168 -8.12 -4.96 22.48
C GLU A 168 -9.55 -4.69 22.98
N SER A 169 -9.82 -5.01 24.23
CA SER A 169 -11.04 -4.62 24.93
C SER A 169 -11.05 -3.10 25.22
N ALA A 170 -12.19 -2.58 25.72
CA ALA A 170 -12.30 -1.18 26.09
C ALA A 170 -11.30 -0.77 27.20
N ASP A 171 -10.88 -1.71 28.04
CA ASP A 171 -9.90 -1.53 29.11
C ASP A 171 -8.49 -2.03 28.75
N GLY A 172 -8.20 -2.28 27.43
CA GLY A 172 -6.88 -2.50 26.90
C GLY A 172 -6.30 -3.91 27.04
N TYR A 173 -7.12 -4.97 27.03
CA TYR A 173 -6.65 -6.35 27.06
C TYR A 173 -6.80 -7.05 25.71
N MET A 174 -5.76 -7.76 25.26
CA MET A 174 -5.75 -8.55 24.02
C MET A 174 -6.31 -9.97 24.23
N ALA A 175 -6.18 -10.54 25.41
CA ALA A 175 -6.67 -11.86 25.74
C ALA A 175 -7.20 -11.88 27.19
N PRO A 176 -8.51 -12.04 27.41
CA PRO A 176 -9.07 -12.17 28.75
C PRO A 176 -8.58 -13.49 29.38
N ASN A 177 -8.20 -13.45 30.63
CA ASN A 177 -7.71 -14.62 31.36
C ASN A 177 -6.62 -15.42 30.61
N TYR A 178 -5.84 -14.74 29.76
CA TYR A 178 -4.79 -15.36 28.92
C TYR A 178 -5.28 -16.43 27.94
N GLN A 179 -6.58 -16.45 27.63
CA GLN A 179 -7.19 -17.38 26.67
C GLN A 179 -7.53 -16.66 25.37
N PRO A 180 -7.44 -17.36 24.21
CA PRO A 180 -7.93 -16.83 22.95
C PRO A 180 -9.40 -16.46 23.04
N TYR A 181 -9.76 -15.24 22.67
CA TYR A 181 -11.11 -14.75 22.68
C TYR A 181 -11.35 -13.76 21.54
N TRP A 182 -12.59 -13.78 21.01
CA TRP A 182 -12.96 -12.82 19.97
C TRP A 182 -13.46 -11.52 20.61
N ILE A 183 -12.65 -10.47 20.56
CA ILE A 183 -12.86 -9.21 21.29
C ILE A 183 -13.78 -8.24 20.54
N THR A 184 -13.76 -8.26 19.20
CA THR A 184 -14.33 -7.19 18.38
C THR A 184 -15.64 -7.58 17.69
N ARG A 185 -16.39 -6.57 17.25
CA ARG A 185 -17.66 -6.76 16.50
C ARG A 185 -17.44 -7.47 15.16
N PRO A 186 -18.44 -8.18 14.61
CA PRO A 186 -18.27 -8.97 13.37
C PRO A 186 -17.75 -8.20 12.16
N TYR A 187 -18.13 -6.93 11.99
CA TYR A 187 -17.65 -6.13 10.85
C TYR A 187 -16.16 -5.81 10.93
N LEU A 188 -15.57 -5.67 12.12
CA LEU A 188 -14.12 -5.51 12.31
C LEU A 188 -13.37 -6.78 11.94
N LYS A 189 -14.02 -7.95 12.06
CA LYS A 189 -13.50 -9.20 11.51
C LYS A 189 -13.40 -9.15 9.99
N MET A 190 -14.45 -8.69 9.31
CA MET A 190 -14.43 -8.50 7.85
C MET A 190 -13.34 -7.52 7.43
N LEU A 191 -13.18 -6.41 8.18
CA LEU A 191 -12.14 -5.41 7.93
C LEU A 191 -10.74 -6.01 8.04
N SER A 192 -10.47 -6.83 9.07
CA SER A 192 -9.21 -7.57 9.18
C SER A 192 -8.96 -8.48 7.98
N HIS A 193 -9.99 -9.17 7.49
CA HIS A 193 -9.88 -10.01 6.30
C HIS A 193 -9.63 -9.19 5.01
N LYS A 194 -10.22 -7.99 4.91
CA LYS A 194 -9.93 -7.04 3.83
C LYS A 194 -8.46 -6.66 3.85
N TRP A 195 -7.92 -6.21 4.98
CA TRP A 195 -6.50 -5.84 5.10
C TRP A 195 -5.54 -6.97 4.72
N ARG A 196 -5.88 -8.21 5.05
CA ARG A 196 -5.09 -9.38 4.61
C ARG A 196 -5.01 -9.52 3.09
N THR A 197 -6.01 -9.06 2.34
CA THR A 197 -5.95 -9.06 0.87
C THR A 197 -5.09 -7.92 0.32
N GLU A 198 -4.93 -6.86 1.09
CA GLU A 198 -4.17 -5.67 0.69
C GLU A 198 -2.66 -5.86 0.87
N GLU A 199 -2.25 -6.65 1.87
CA GLU A 199 -0.83 -6.84 2.22
C GLU A 199 -0.20 -8.06 1.51
N ALA A 200 1.14 -8.01 1.34
CA ALA A 200 1.88 -9.11 0.71
C ALA A 200 2.07 -10.29 1.66
N ALA A 201 2.29 -10.01 2.95
CA ALA A 201 2.51 -11.03 3.96
C ALA A 201 1.82 -10.69 5.30
N ILE A 202 1.62 -11.74 6.10
CA ILE A 202 1.12 -11.67 7.47
C ILE A 202 2.01 -12.48 8.39
N LEU A 203 2.38 -11.91 9.54
CA LEU A 203 3.31 -12.53 10.49
C LEU A 203 2.68 -12.69 11.86
N VAL A 204 2.92 -13.85 12.48
CA VAL A 204 2.66 -14.13 13.89
C VAL A 204 3.90 -14.78 14.53
N GLY A 205 4.01 -14.68 15.84
CA GLY A 205 5.04 -15.40 16.59
C GLY A 205 4.66 -16.85 16.86
N ALA A 206 5.65 -17.72 17.08
CA ALA A 206 5.48 -19.13 17.41
C ALA A 206 4.54 -19.37 18.62
N GLY A 207 4.55 -18.47 19.62
CA GLY A 207 3.64 -18.56 20.78
C GLY A 207 2.18 -18.42 20.37
N THR A 208 1.83 -17.43 19.55
CA THR A 208 0.48 -17.23 19.02
C THR A 208 0.08 -18.39 18.11
N TYR A 209 1.01 -18.86 17.26
CA TYR A 209 0.73 -20.00 16.40
C TYR A 209 0.33 -21.24 17.21
N ARG A 210 1.09 -21.59 18.28
CA ARG A 210 0.78 -22.76 19.11
C ARG A 210 -0.51 -22.61 19.93
N ALA A 211 -0.84 -21.37 20.37
CA ALA A 211 -2.03 -21.13 21.17
C ALA A 211 -3.32 -21.14 20.34
N ASP A 212 -3.28 -20.51 19.16
CA ASP A 212 -4.50 -20.17 18.42
C ASP A 212 -4.68 -21.02 17.15
N HIS A 213 -3.61 -21.68 16.66
CA HIS A 213 -3.58 -22.34 15.35
C HIS A 213 -4.26 -21.52 14.25
N PRO A 214 -3.88 -20.23 14.07
CA PRO A 214 -4.64 -19.28 13.28
C PRO A 214 -4.50 -19.60 11.79
N GLN A 215 -5.61 -19.50 11.05
CA GLN A 215 -5.59 -19.71 9.59
C GLN A 215 -4.94 -18.56 8.82
N LEU A 216 -5.04 -17.31 9.30
CA LEU A 216 -4.53 -16.08 8.70
C LEU A 216 -4.95 -15.86 7.23
N THR A 217 -6.06 -16.43 6.81
CA THR A 217 -6.60 -16.31 5.45
C THR A 217 -7.59 -15.14 5.32
N ALA A 218 -7.90 -14.75 4.10
CA ALA A 218 -8.84 -13.68 3.76
C ALA A 218 -10.27 -14.18 3.44
N ARG A 219 -10.71 -15.28 4.05
CA ARG A 219 -11.97 -15.99 3.74
C ARG A 219 -13.27 -15.18 3.84
N LEU A 220 -13.28 -14.04 4.56
CA LEU A 220 -14.45 -13.15 4.67
C LEU A 220 -14.38 -11.94 3.75
N TRP A 221 -13.37 -11.86 2.87
CA TRP A 221 -13.23 -10.80 1.89
C TRP A 221 -12.67 -11.36 0.59
N LYS A 222 -13.17 -10.86 -0.56
CA LYS A 222 -12.69 -11.31 -1.88
C LYS A 222 -11.31 -10.74 -2.17
N GLY A 223 -10.31 -11.60 -2.43
CA GLY A 223 -8.95 -11.19 -2.76
C GLY A 223 -7.97 -12.34 -2.57
N GLN A 224 -6.69 -12.07 -2.76
CA GLN A 224 -5.61 -13.03 -2.55
C GLN A 224 -5.25 -13.14 -1.07
N ASN A 225 -4.90 -14.35 -0.63
CA ASN A 225 -4.33 -14.52 0.71
C ASN A 225 -2.91 -13.93 0.76
N PRO A 226 -2.51 -13.33 1.89
CA PRO A 226 -1.13 -12.96 2.12
C PRO A 226 -0.26 -14.21 2.30
N LEU A 227 1.06 -14.09 2.07
CA LEU A 227 2.02 -15.09 2.51
C LEU A 227 1.98 -15.17 4.04
N ARG A 228 1.72 -16.36 4.56
CA ARG A 228 1.64 -16.60 6.02
C ARG A 228 3.03 -16.89 6.57
N ILE A 229 3.44 -16.14 7.58
CA ILE A 229 4.77 -16.22 8.18
C ILE A 229 4.64 -16.51 9.67
N VAL A 230 5.46 -17.43 10.16
CA VAL A 230 5.66 -17.64 11.59
C VAL A 230 7.11 -17.37 11.95
N LEU A 231 7.32 -16.54 12.99
CA LEU A 231 8.64 -16.25 13.54
C LEU A 231 8.89 -17.10 14.78
N GLY A 232 9.88 -17.98 14.68
CA GLY A 232 10.25 -18.98 15.67
C GLY A 232 9.93 -20.40 15.20
N GLU A 233 10.37 -21.40 15.99
CA GLU A 233 10.23 -22.81 15.65
C GLU A 233 8.84 -23.36 15.99
N VAL A 234 8.16 -23.88 14.98
CA VAL A 234 6.88 -24.60 15.10
C VAL A 234 6.80 -25.68 14.03
N ASP A 235 5.88 -26.61 14.18
CA ASP A 235 5.48 -27.51 13.10
C ASP A 235 4.38 -26.82 12.27
N ALA A 236 4.82 -25.98 11.32
CA ALA A 236 3.91 -25.24 10.45
C ALA A 236 3.54 -26.08 9.23
N PRO A 237 2.24 -26.09 8.82
CA PRO A 237 1.82 -26.83 7.64
C PRO A 237 2.37 -26.19 6.36
N GLU A 238 2.31 -26.96 5.27
CA GLU A 238 2.70 -26.49 3.94
C GLU A 238 2.04 -25.14 3.57
N GLY A 239 2.79 -24.31 2.89
CA GLY A 239 2.37 -22.96 2.48
C GLY A 239 2.57 -21.87 3.54
N TRP A 240 3.25 -22.20 4.66
CA TRP A 240 3.77 -21.21 5.59
C TRP A 240 5.26 -20.98 5.38
N LEU A 241 5.70 -19.73 5.51
CA LEU A 241 7.12 -19.40 5.63
C LEU A 241 7.49 -19.41 7.12
N GLN A 242 8.30 -20.37 7.52
CA GLN A 242 8.87 -20.38 8.85
C GLN A 242 10.22 -19.65 8.83
N LEU A 243 10.36 -18.67 9.69
CA LEU A 243 11.62 -17.97 9.92
C LEU A 243 12.16 -18.36 11.32
N PRO A 244 13.47 -18.55 11.47
CA PRO A 244 14.06 -18.84 12.77
C PRO A 244 13.85 -17.66 13.73
N HIS A 245 14.09 -17.86 15.01
CA HIS A 245 14.14 -16.78 15.98
C HIS A 245 15.37 -15.90 15.67
N GLN A 246 15.12 -14.66 15.21
CA GLN A 246 16.13 -13.71 14.79
C GLN A 246 15.69 -12.27 15.13
N SER A 247 16.55 -11.29 14.92
CA SER A 247 16.20 -9.88 15.13
C SER A 247 15.08 -9.43 14.17
N ILE A 248 14.37 -8.36 14.54
CA ILE A 248 13.36 -7.76 13.63
C ILE A 248 14.04 -7.23 12.37
N ALA A 249 15.23 -6.64 12.48
CA ALA A 249 15.98 -6.14 11.32
C ALA A 249 16.33 -7.29 10.34
N ASP A 250 16.86 -8.40 10.83
CA ASP A 250 17.18 -9.58 9.99
C ASP A 250 15.91 -10.19 9.37
N THR A 251 14.80 -10.21 10.13
CA THR A 251 13.50 -10.67 9.62
C THR A 251 13.05 -9.82 8.45
N LEU A 252 13.08 -8.49 8.58
CA LEU A 252 12.67 -7.57 7.51
C LEU A 252 13.62 -7.62 6.31
N HIS A 253 14.91 -7.77 6.53
CA HIS A 253 15.90 -7.95 5.46
C HIS A 253 15.64 -9.24 4.67
N THR A 254 15.40 -10.36 5.35
CA THR A 254 15.02 -11.63 4.71
C THR A 254 13.75 -11.49 3.86
N LEU A 255 12.76 -10.70 4.32
CA LEU A 255 11.54 -10.45 3.56
C LEU A 255 11.79 -9.53 2.37
N TYR A 256 12.66 -8.53 2.50
CA TYR A 256 13.09 -7.68 1.40
C TYR A 256 13.74 -8.49 0.27
N GLU A 257 14.69 -9.36 0.59
CA GLU A 257 15.35 -10.25 -0.39
C GLU A 257 14.36 -11.18 -1.12
N ARG A 258 13.22 -11.50 -0.47
CA ARG A 258 12.11 -12.28 -1.06
C ARG A 258 11.09 -11.43 -1.81
N ASN A 259 11.37 -10.15 -2.02
CA ASN A 259 10.50 -9.19 -2.72
C ASN A 259 9.12 -9.03 -2.05
N ILE A 260 9.06 -9.09 -0.73
CA ILE A 260 7.84 -8.86 0.08
C ILE A 260 7.76 -7.39 0.44
N GLN A 261 6.87 -6.65 -0.19
CA GLN A 261 6.78 -5.18 -0.04
C GLN A 261 6.00 -4.71 1.18
N SER A 262 5.13 -5.53 1.73
CA SER A 262 4.34 -5.15 2.90
C SER A 262 4.10 -6.32 3.83
N LEU A 263 4.03 -6.02 5.12
CA LEU A 263 3.86 -6.98 6.20
C LEU A 263 2.81 -6.47 7.20
N ILE A 264 1.78 -7.26 7.46
CA ILE A 264 0.91 -7.04 8.61
C ILE A 264 1.32 -8.01 9.74
N VAL A 265 1.60 -7.47 10.92
CA VAL A 265 1.95 -8.24 12.12
C VAL A 265 0.72 -8.35 13.00
N GLU A 266 0.14 -9.54 13.05
CA GLU A 266 -1.10 -9.78 13.83
C GLU A 266 -0.84 -10.52 15.13
N GLY A 267 0.38 -10.46 15.65
CA GLY A 267 0.40 -11.19 16.66
C GLY A 267 1.28 -11.64 17.72
N GLY A 268 0.74 -11.91 18.87
CA GLY A 268 1.36 -12.15 20.15
C GLY A 268 2.01 -10.89 20.71
N ARG A 269 1.72 -10.58 21.98
CA ARG A 269 2.25 -9.40 22.66
C ARG A 269 3.78 -9.28 22.50
N LYS A 270 4.53 -10.39 22.64
CA LYS A 270 6.01 -10.38 22.55
C LYS A 270 6.52 -9.92 21.19
N ILE A 271 5.85 -10.32 20.09
CA ILE A 271 6.24 -9.91 18.73
C ILE A 271 5.90 -8.43 18.50
N LEU A 272 4.73 -7.98 18.92
CA LEU A 272 4.36 -6.56 18.84
C LEU A 272 5.36 -5.69 19.62
N ASP A 273 5.70 -6.07 20.85
CA ASP A 273 6.70 -5.36 21.65
C ASP A 273 8.07 -5.35 20.97
N ALA A 274 8.51 -6.45 20.36
CA ALA A 274 9.79 -6.51 19.64
C ALA A 274 9.83 -5.53 18.46
N PHE A 275 8.74 -5.43 17.67
CA PHE A 275 8.63 -4.43 16.60
C PHE A 275 8.60 -3.00 17.16
N ILE A 276 7.84 -2.74 18.22
CA ILE A 276 7.76 -1.42 18.86
C ILE A 276 9.14 -0.99 19.38
N HIS A 277 9.85 -1.86 20.09
CA HIS A 277 11.20 -1.56 20.60
C HIS A 277 12.24 -1.36 19.50
N SER A 278 12.10 -2.04 18.36
CA SER A 278 13.01 -1.85 17.23
C SER A 278 12.77 -0.54 16.46
N GLY A 279 11.58 0.08 16.60
CA GLY A 279 11.16 1.22 15.79
C GLY A 279 10.93 0.92 14.31
N LEU A 280 11.01 -0.36 13.90
CA LEU A 280 10.91 -0.78 12.48
C LEU A 280 9.46 -1.13 12.10
N TYR A 281 8.57 -0.14 12.19
CA TYR A 281 7.17 -0.22 11.76
C TYR A 281 6.68 1.15 11.29
N ASP A 282 5.63 1.19 10.48
CA ASP A 282 5.18 2.38 9.76
C ASP A 282 3.74 2.79 10.08
N GLU A 283 2.90 1.82 10.46
CA GLU A 283 1.46 2.02 10.70
C GLU A 283 0.99 1.13 11.85
N VAL A 284 0.01 1.60 12.62
CA VAL A 284 -0.63 0.83 13.70
C VAL A 284 -2.14 0.84 13.50
N ARG A 285 -2.76 -0.34 13.57
CA ARG A 285 -4.22 -0.54 13.49
C ARG A 285 -4.74 -1.23 14.73
N ILE A 286 -5.49 -0.51 15.53
CA ILE A 286 -6.05 -0.98 16.79
C ILE A 286 -7.55 -1.21 16.64
N LEU A 287 -7.99 -2.44 16.81
CA LEU A 287 -9.42 -2.80 16.83
C LEU A 287 -9.89 -2.82 18.29
N ARG A 288 -10.75 -1.90 18.68
CA ARG A 288 -11.23 -1.81 20.06
C ARG A 288 -12.65 -2.37 20.21
N GLY A 289 -12.81 -3.34 21.08
CA GLY A 289 -14.12 -3.89 21.46
C GLY A 289 -14.71 -3.16 22.66
N ASP A 290 -16.01 -3.35 22.88
CA ASP A 290 -16.77 -2.67 23.96
C ASP A 290 -16.63 -3.34 25.34
N ALA A 291 -16.18 -4.58 25.38
CA ALA A 291 -16.11 -5.37 26.62
C ALA A 291 -14.99 -4.88 27.53
N HIS A 292 -15.21 -5.02 28.85
CA HIS A 292 -14.21 -4.79 29.89
C HIS A 292 -13.88 -6.12 30.54
N TYR A 293 -12.60 -6.46 30.61
CA TYR A 293 -12.14 -7.76 31.12
C TYR A 293 -11.53 -7.68 32.52
N GLY A 294 -10.97 -6.52 32.90
CA GLY A 294 -10.36 -6.29 34.20
C GLY A 294 -9.03 -7.04 34.43
N ALA A 295 -8.82 -8.17 33.75
CA ALA A 295 -7.62 -9.00 33.87
C ALA A 295 -7.32 -9.74 32.55
N GLY A 296 -6.05 -10.11 32.35
CA GLY A 296 -5.59 -10.82 31.17
C GLY A 296 -4.28 -10.27 30.57
N LEU A 297 -4.01 -10.57 29.31
CA LEU A 297 -2.86 -10.05 28.59
C LEU A 297 -3.15 -8.62 28.08
N LYS A 298 -2.46 -7.64 28.64
CA LYS A 298 -2.57 -6.23 28.17
C LYS A 298 -2.03 -6.05 26.76
N ALA A 299 -2.67 -5.16 26.00
CA ALA A 299 -2.16 -4.64 24.72
C ALA A 299 -0.90 -3.80 24.93
N PRO A 300 -0.08 -3.57 23.89
CA PRO A 300 0.96 -2.57 23.94
C PRO A 300 0.39 -1.20 24.34
N HIS A 301 1.12 -0.47 25.20
CA HIS A 301 0.66 0.84 25.64
C HIS A 301 0.83 1.87 24.51
N PRO A 302 -0.16 2.74 24.22
CA PRO A 302 -0.04 3.73 23.15
C PRO A 302 1.20 4.65 23.30
N ASP A 303 1.58 5.01 24.52
CA ASP A 303 2.77 5.87 24.77
C ASP A 303 4.12 5.18 24.43
N SER A 304 4.12 3.87 24.18
CA SER A 304 5.31 3.16 23.71
C SER A 304 5.52 3.28 22.19
N LEU A 305 4.54 3.84 21.47
CA LEU A 305 4.61 3.99 20.01
C LEU A 305 5.44 5.22 19.65
N THR A 306 6.40 5.04 18.73
CA THR A 306 7.38 6.07 18.34
C THR A 306 7.12 6.67 16.95
N ILE A 307 6.03 6.27 16.28
CA ILE A 307 5.66 6.78 14.95
C ILE A 307 4.77 8.02 15.04
N ASN A 308 4.61 8.69 13.89
CA ASN A 308 3.69 9.82 13.78
C ASN A 308 2.28 9.40 14.23
N PRO A 309 1.61 10.14 15.15
CA PRO A 309 0.26 9.84 15.60
C PRO A 309 -0.78 9.70 14.48
N SER A 310 -0.60 10.38 13.34
CA SER A 310 -1.48 10.23 12.16
C SER A 310 -1.46 8.83 11.55
N ASN A 311 -0.44 8.03 11.84
CA ASN A 311 -0.31 6.64 11.38
C ASN A 311 -0.84 5.62 12.41
N ILE A 312 -1.48 6.08 13.49
CA ILE A 312 -2.12 5.23 14.49
C ILE A 312 -3.64 5.33 14.30
N HIS A 313 -4.26 4.23 13.92
CA HIS A 313 -5.67 4.18 13.56
C HIS A 313 -6.46 3.31 14.55
N TYR A 314 -7.51 3.87 15.13
CA TYR A 314 -8.46 3.18 16.00
C TYR A 314 -9.75 2.86 15.26
N TYR A 315 -10.23 1.62 15.42
CA TYR A 315 -11.48 1.13 14.84
C TYR A 315 -12.35 0.55 15.95
N VAL A 316 -13.59 1.04 16.10
CA VAL A 316 -14.54 0.68 17.15
C VAL A 316 -15.83 0.08 16.60
#